data_d42c237cb45a3afe278dd6ff6929fd3a
#
_entry.id   d42c237cb45a3afe278dd6ff6929fd3a
#
_cell.length_a   1.000
_cell.length_b   1.000
_cell.length_c   1.000
_cell.angle_alpha   90.00
_cell.angle_beta   90.00
_cell.angle_gamma   90.00
#
_symmetry.space_group_name_H-M   'P 1'
#
loop_
_entity.id
_entity.type
_entity.pdbx_description
1 polymer ?
#
loop_
_entity_poly.entity_id
_entity_poly.type
_entity_poly.pdbx_seq_one_letter_code
_entity_poly.pdbx_strand_id
1 'polypeptide(L)'
;MMNKNSRKNRRDSAYSGRRTQEKPVKTAAGPVPEESAVSGDQLHQERRRQRRELQRERRARAVRRQKILIGIAAAFLILVIAVGGQIVHKAWATSTLSEEVLAYRDTVEKYAEQEGVEDYVDVLMAIMMVESEGDGEDVMQSSESKGLERNSLNPEESIEQACIYFSALVDIAKDLGIDDDKALIQAYNFGPGYLQYVAENGKKHRQKLAIEYAKEQSGGEKIRYPHLYAIKKNGGWIYKFGNMFYDAIVQRYL
;
A
#
# COMPACT_ATOMS: atom_id res chain seq x y z
N MET A 1 10.01 -40.23 24.27
CA MET A 1 9.57 -41.40 23.48
C MET A 1 9.75 -41.03 22.03
N MET A 2 10.85 -41.48 21.41
CA MET A 2 11.01 -42.68 20.55
C MET A 2 10.09 -42.61 19.33
N ASN A 3 10.56 -42.64 18.07
CA ASN A 3 11.42 -43.61 17.38
C ASN A 3 11.74 -43.10 15.97
N LYS A 4 12.95 -42.99 15.45
CA LYS A 4 13.81 -43.96 14.71
C LYS A 4 13.13 -44.76 13.57
N ASN A 5 13.56 -44.62 12.33
CA ASN A 5 14.32 -45.56 11.45
C ASN A 5 14.12 -45.17 9.98
N SER A 6 15.15 -44.90 9.16
CA SER A 6 16.19 -45.76 8.58
C SER A 6 15.68 -46.80 7.56
N ARG A 7 16.22 -46.72 6.31
CA ARG A 7 16.74 -47.76 5.42
C ARG A 7 16.88 -47.21 4.00
N LYS A 8 18.09 -46.93 3.48
CA LYS A 8 19.05 -47.80 2.77
C LYS A 8 18.41 -48.86 1.87
N ASN A 9 18.57 -48.73 0.55
CA ASN A 9 18.72 -49.89 -0.31
C ASN A 9 19.67 -49.60 -1.49
N ARG A 10 20.80 -50.34 -1.45
CA ARG A 10 21.69 -50.61 -2.58
C ARG A 10 21.03 -51.66 -3.47
N ARG A 11 21.26 -51.58 -4.77
CA ARG A 11 21.27 -52.76 -5.65
C ARG A 11 22.39 -52.61 -6.65
N ASP A 12 23.44 -53.37 -6.39
CA ASP A 12 24.44 -53.81 -7.36
C ASP A 12 23.76 -54.78 -8.33
N SER A 13 24.07 -54.67 -9.62
CA SER A 13 23.80 -55.72 -10.59
C SER A 13 25.04 -55.87 -11.46
N ALA A 14 25.75 -56.91 -11.17
CA ALA A 14 26.86 -57.45 -11.98
C ALA A 14 26.30 -58.04 -13.27
N TYR A 15 26.90 -57.73 -14.40
CA TYR A 15 26.67 -58.48 -15.65
C TYR A 15 28.00 -59.10 -16.10
N SER A 16 28.03 -60.45 -16.00
CA SER A 16 29.11 -61.37 -16.44
C SER A 16 29.13 -61.46 -17.96
N GLY A 17 30.27 -61.12 -18.55
CA GLY A 17 30.45 -61.23 -19.98
C GLY A 17 31.06 -62.58 -20.37
N ARG A 18 30.58 -63.09 -21.45
CA ARG A 18 31.11 -64.35 -22.08
C ARG A 18 32.11 -63.98 -23.18
N ARG A 19 33.31 -64.45 -23.03
CA ARG A 19 34.41 -64.33 -23.97
C ARG A 19 34.23 -65.43 -25.03
N THR A 20 33.97 -65.09 -26.27
CA THR A 20 34.13 -66.02 -27.42
C THR A 20 35.38 -65.66 -28.17
N GLN A 21 36.28 -66.71 -28.29
CA GLN A 21 37.50 -66.66 -29.11
C GLN A 21 37.06 -66.95 -30.59
N GLU A 22 37.37 -66.02 -31.48
CA GLU A 22 37.41 -66.28 -32.91
C GLU A 22 38.84 -66.18 -33.48
N LYS A 23 39.21 -67.16 -34.32
CA LYS A 23 40.54 -67.34 -34.92
C LYS A 23 40.79 -66.30 -36.03
N PRO A 24 42.07 -65.98 -36.29
CA PRO A 24 42.40 -64.95 -37.30
C PRO A 24 42.26 -65.48 -38.71
N VAL A 25 41.51 -64.74 -39.49
CA VAL A 25 41.50 -64.88 -40.97
C VAL A 25 42.55 -63.91 -41.53
N LYS A 26 43.57 -64.49 -42.23
CA LYS A 26 44.51 -63.72 -43.03
C LYS A 26 43.84 -63.19 -44.29
N THR A 27 43.69 -61.92 -44.42
CA THR A 27 43.36 -61.30 -45.71
C THR A 27 44.45 -60.28 -46.08
N ALA A 28 44.84 -60.37 -47.35
CA ALA A 28 45.96 -59.69 -47.94
C ALA A 28 45.82 -58.12 -47.83
N ALA A 29 46.95 -57.51 -47.54
CA ALA A 29 47.13 -56.07 -47.45
C ALA A 29 47.09 -55.43 -48.84
N GLY A 30 46.12 -54.64 -49.13
CA GLY A 30 46.20 -53.59 -50.14
C GLY A 30 46.78 -52.28 -49.52
N PRO A 31 47.39 -51.42 -50.32
CA PRO A 31 48.04 -50.21 -49.79
C PRO A 31 47.00 -49.29 -49.11
N VAL A 32 47.24 -49.11 -47.82
CA VAL A 32 46.48 -48.08 -47.00
C VAL A 32 46.97 -46.71 -47.49
N PRO A 33 46.04 -45.78 -47.83
CA PRO A 33 46.44 -44.41 -48.07
C PRO A 33 47.05 -43.85 -46.78
N GLU A 34 48.17 -43.15 -46.89
CA GLU A 34 48.82 -42.39 -45.82
C GLU A 34 47.83 -41.28 -45.41
N GLU A 35 46.96 -41.56 -44.41
CA GLU A 35 46.21 -40.58 -43.69
C GLU A 35 47.24 -39.78 -42.88
N SER A 36 47.44 -38.51 -43.26
CA SER A 36 48.41 -37.60 -42.69
C SER A 36 48.22 -37.59 -41.14
N ALA A 37 49.12 -38.26 -40.44
CA ALA A 37 49.13 -38.26 -38.99
C ALA A 37 49.30 -36.84 -38.47
N VAL A 38 48.19 -36.21 -38.03
CA VAL A 38 48.19 -34.90 -37.39
C VAL A 38 49.13 -35.00 -36.19
N SER A 39 50.22 -34.24 -36.22
CA SER A 39 51.23 -34.23 -35.17
C SER A 39 50.58 -33.97 -33.83
N GLY A 40 50.98 -34.74 -32.77
CA GLY A 40 50.46 -34.57 -31.42
C GLY A 40 50.51 -33.12 -30.91
N ASP A 41 51.49 -32.36 -31.38
CA ASP A 41 51.60 -30.91 -31.11
C ASP A 41 50.47 -30.07 -31.72
N GLN A 42 49.98 -30.41 -32.91
CA GLN A 42 48.88 -29.72 -33.55
C GLN A 42 47.56 -29.97 -32.78
N LEU A 43 47.31 -31.20 -32.36
CA LEU A 43 46.18 -31.58 -31.50
C LEU A 43 46.21 -30.85 -30.14
N HIS A 44 47.39 -30.71 -29.54
CA HIS A 44 47.56 -29.97 -28.29
C HIS A 44 47.32 -28.47 -28.48
N GLN A 45 47.75 -27.88 -29.59
CA GLN A 45 47.51 -26.48 -29.90
C GLN A 45 46.02 -26.18 -30.15
N GLU A 46 45.31 -27.05 -30.89
CA GLU A 46 43.87 -26.92 -31.11
C GLU A 46 43.07 -27.03 -29.82
N ARG A 47 43.38 -27.99 -28.96
CA ARG A 47 42.73 -28.09 -27.64
C ARG A 47 42.97 -26.86 -26.76
N ARG A 48 44.17 -26.25 -26.84
CA ARG A 48 44.47 -25.00 -26.13
C ARG A 48 43.67 -23.81 -26.72
N ARG A 49 43.48 -23.72 -28.04
CA ARG A 49 42.66 -22.71 -28.70
C ARG A 49 41.19 -22.85 -28.31
N GLN A 50 40.64 -24.04 -28.43
CA GLN A 50 39.25 -24.33 -28.02
C GLN A 50 38.97 -24.00 -26.54
N ARG A 51 39.90 -24.33 -25.64
CA ARG A 51 39.79 -23.97 -24.22
C ARG A 51 39.78 -22.45 -24.02
N ARG A 52 40.62 -21.72 -24.75
CA ARG A 52 40.67 -20.24 -24.67
C ARG A 52 39.37 -19.60 -25.22
N GLU A 53 38.84 -20.12 -26.30
CA GLU A 53 37.58 -19.68 -26.88
C GLU A 53 36.41 -19.91 -25.94
N LEU A 54 36.27 -21.10 -25.39
CA LEU A 54 35.28 -21.43 -24.38
C LEU A 54 35.38 -20.54 -23.13
N GLN A 55 36.60 -20.23 -22.69
CA GLN A 55 36.79 -19.30 -21.58
C GLN A 55 36.39 -17.88 -21.93
N ARG A 56 36.67 -17.39 -23.16
CA ARG A 56 36.25 -16.09 -23.64
C ARG A 56 34.74 -15.99 -23.71
N GLU A 57 34.06 -17.01 -24.25
CA GLU A 57 32.60 -17.07 -24.30
C GLU A 57 31.95 -17.07 -22.89
N ARG A 58 32.49 -17.88 -21.98
CA ARG A 58 32.03 -17.93 -20.60
C ARG A 58 32.14 -16.54 -19.91
N ARG A 59 33.29 -15.88 -20.09
CA ARG A 59 33.51 -14.51 -19.58
C ARG A 59 32.57 -13.53 -20.23
N ALA A 60 32.37 -13.57 -21.56
CA ALA A 60 31.42 -12.69 -22.26
C ALA A 60 29.96 -12.89 -21.76
N ARG A 61 29.56 -14.15 -21.58
CA ARG A 61 28.23 -14.48 -21.01
C ARG A 61 28.09 -14.00 -19.55
N ALA A 62 29.13 -14.12 -18.75
CA ALA A 62 29.13 -13.63 -17.37
C ALA A 62 29.01 -12.10 -17.31
N VAL A 63 29.81 -11.39 -18.12
CA VAL A 63 29.72 -9.92 -18.21
C VAL A 63 28.35 -9.46 -18.72
N ARG A 64 27.78 -10.15 -19.73
CA ARG A 64 26.43 -9.83 -20.21
C ARG A 64 25.37 -10.05 -19.14
N ARG A 65 25.44 -11.14 -18.40
CA ARG A 65 24.53 -11.39 -17.25
C ARG A 65 24.67 -10.31 -16.16
N GLN A 66 25.91 -9.94 -15.84
CA GLN A 66 26.15 -8.86 -14.86
C GLN A 66 25.57 -7.52 -15.32
N LYS A 67 25.75 -7.15 -16.59
CA LYS A 67 25.15 -5.92 -17.16
C LYS A 67 23.62 -5.94 -17.10
N ILE A 68 22.99 -7.09 -17.37
CA ILE A 68 21.53 -7.26 -17.28
C ILE A 68 21.07 -7.10 -15.82
N LEU A 69 21.77 -7.73 -14.86
CA LEU A 69 21.43 -7.60 -13.45
C LEU A 69 21.58 -6.17 -12.94
N ILE A 70 22.64 -5.47 -13.35
CA ILE A 70 22.82 -4.04 -13.03
C ILE A 70 21.67 -3.21 -13.62
N GLY A 71 21.29 -3.47 -14.88
CA GLY A 71 20.16 -2.79 -15.52
C GLY A 71 18.83 -3.02 -14.79
N ILE A 72 18.55 -4.26 -14.36
CA ILE A 72 17.36 -4.59 -13.57
C ILE A 72 17.39 -3.87 -12.22
N ALA A 73 18.53 -3.89 -11.52
CA ALA A 73 18.69 -3.22 -10.23
C ALA A 73 18.51 -1.69 -10.35
N ALA A 74 19.05 -1.09 -11.42
CA ALA A 74 18.86 0.33 -11.69
C ALA A 74 17.40 0.68 -12.00
N ALA A 75 16.71 -0.13 -12.82
CA ALA A 75 15.29 0.05 -13.12
C ALA A 75 14.42 -0.08 -11.86
N PHE A 76 14.73 -1.06 -11.00
CA PHE A 76 14.05 -1.23 -9.72
C PHE A 76 14.26 -0.03 -8.79
N LEU A 77 15.49 0.49 -8.71
CA LEU A 77 15.81 1.67 -7.92
C LEU A 77 15.05 2.92 -8.41
N ILE A 78 14.98 3.12 -9.73
CA ILE A 78 14.20 4.21 -10.34
C ILE A 78 12.72 4.08 -9.98
N LEU A 79 12.16 2.86 -10.06
CA LEU A 79 10.77 2.59 -9.66
C LEU A 79 10.53 2.93 -8.19
N VAL A 80 11.43 2.51 -7.30
CA VAL A 80 11.34 2.82 -5.86
C VAL A 80 11.39 4.32 -5.59
N ILE A 81 12.28 5.05 -6.29
CA ILE A 81 12.38 6.51 -6.17
C ILE A 81 11.11 7.19 -6.71
N ALA A 82 10.58 6.73 -7.85
CA ALA A 82 9.36 7.28 -8.43
C ALA A 82 8.14 7.07 -7.52
N VAL A 83 7.95 5.84 -7.02
CA VAL A 83 6.87 5.51 -6.08
C VAL A 83 7.05 6.24 -4.75
N GLY A 84 8.27 6.26 -4.21
CA GLY A 84 8.59 7.00 -2.98
C GLY A 84 8.37 8.50 -3.15
N GLY A 85 8.76 9.08 -4.29
CA GLY A 85 8.52 10.48 -4.63
C GLY A 85 7.03 10.82 -4.71
N GLN A 86 6.22 9.96 -5.30
CA GLN A 86 4.76 10.15 -5.33
C GLN A 86 4.13 10.09 -3.94
N ILE A 87 4.60 9.16 -3.07
CA ILE A 87 4.11 9.07 -1.68
C ILE A 87 4.49 10.32 -0.91
N VAL A 88 5.72 10.81 -1.05
CA VAL A 88 6.18 12.05 -0.39
C VAL A 88 5.43 13.26 -0.95
N HIS A 89 5.27 13.38 -2.25
CA HIS A 89 4.51 14.46 -2.88
C HIS A 89 3.04 14.45 -2.39
N LYS A 90 2.40 13.31 -2.38
CA LYS A 90 1.02 13.18 -1.84
C LYS A 90 0.97 13.51 -0.35
N ALA A 91 1.98 13.13 0.45
CA ALA A 91 2.04 13.47 1.88
C ALA A 91 2.28 14.97 2.15
N TRP A 92 2.91 15.71 1.22
CA TRP A 92 3.08 17.16 1.29
C TRP A 92 1.85 17.90 0.75
N ALA A 93 1.22 17.41 -0.33
CA ALA A 93 0.00 17.96 -0.89
C ALA A 93 -1.20 17.86 0.07
N THR A 94 -1.15 16.97 1.06
CA THR A 94 -2.23 16.78 2.06
C THR A 94 -2.26 17.82 3.19
N SER A 95 -1.57 18.93 3.09
CA SER A 95 -1.70 20.08 4.01
C SER A 95 -2.39 21.28 3.39
N THR A 96 -2.85 21.17 2.14
CA THR A 96 -3.59 22.22 1.41
C THR A 96 -4.88 21.65 0.89
N LEU A 97 -5.93 22.48 0.86
CA LEU A 97 -7.20 22.12 0.21
C LEU A 97 -6.97 21.93 -1.29
N SER A 98 -7.69 20.99 -1.90
CA SER A 98 -7.69 20.79 -3.36
C SER A 98 -8.36 21.94 -4.09
N GLU A 99 -8.11 22.08 -5.39
CA GLU A 99 -8.78 23.07 -6.23
C GLU A 99 -10.29 22.78 -6.30
N GLU A 100 -10.67 21.51 -6.30
CA GLU A 100 -12.05 21.03 -6.29
C GLU A 100 -12.79 21.49 -5.01
N VAL A 101 -12.17 21.32 -3.84
CA VAL A 101 -12.73 21.83 -2.57
C VAL A 101 -12.83 23.35 -2.60
N LEU A 102 -11.78 24.05 -3.03
CA LEU A 102 -11.77 25.51 -3.10
C LEU A 102 -12.86 26.08 -4.01
N ALA A 103 -13.25 25.34 -5.06
CA ALA A 103 -14.35 25.75 -5.95
C ALA A 103 -15.72 25.79 -5.25
N TYR A 104 -15.89 25.11 -4.13
CA TYR A 104 -17.14 25.13 -3.36
C TYR A 104 -17.19 26.22 -2.27
N ARG A 105 -16.14 27.02 -2.08
CA ARG A 105 -16.07 28.01 -0.99
C ARG A 105 -17.29 28.91 -0.93
N ASP A 106 -17.68 29.54 -2.04
CA ASP A 106 -18.83 30.46 -2.08
C ASP A 106 -20.12 29.73 -1.69
N THR A 107 -20.26 28.46 -2.06
CA THR A 107 -21.45 27.67 -1.71
C THR A 107 -21.44 27.30 -0.22
N VAL A 108 -20.29 26.97 0.34
CA VAL A 108 -20.14 26.71 1.79
C VAL A 108 -20.40 27.97 2.59
N GLU A 109 -19.86 29.14 2.19
CA GLU A 109 -20.07 30.41 2.84
C GLU A 109 -21.58 30.79 2.86
N LYS A 110 -22.25 30.62 1.71
CA LYS A 110 -23.71 30.88 1.58
C LYS A 110 -24.52 30.08 2.60
N TYR A 111 -24.31 28.77 2.66
CA TYR A 111 -25.09 27.90 3.55
C TYR A 111 -24.65 27.98 5.01
N ALA A 112 -23.36 28.23 5.28
CA ALA A 112 -22.87 28.49 6.62
C ALA A 112 -23.48 29.76 7.23
N GLU A 113 -23.60 30.82 6.44
CA GLU A 113 -24.31 32.07 6.85
C GLU A 113 -25.79 31.81 7.15
N GLN A 114 -26.46 31.03 6.31
CA GLN A 114 -27.89 30.69 6.51
C GLN A 114 -28.12 29.90 7.79
N GLU A 115 -27.18 29.04 8.17
CA GLU A 115 -27.30 28.18 9.34
C GLU A 115 -26.59 28.75 10.59
N GLY A 116 -26.01 29.96 10.52
CA GLY A 116 -25.35 30.66 11.64
C GLY A 116 -24.07 30.01 12.10
N VAL A 117 -23.33 29.45 11.13
CA VAL A 117 -22.04 28.77 11.35
C VAL A 117 -20.94 29.33 10.43
N GLU A 118 -21.06 30.58 10.05
CA GLU A 118 -20.10 31.31 9.20
C GLU A 118 -18.67 31.31 9.75
N ASP A 119 -18.53 31.31 11.06
CA ASP A 119 -17.22 31.23 11.74
C ASP A 119 -16.51 29.86 11.50
N TYR A 120 -17.24 28.86 10.99
CA TYR A 120 -16.74 27.51 10.77
C TYR A 120 -16.53 27.17 9.29
N VAL A 121 -16.57 28.14 8.37
CA VAL A 121 -16.35 27.90 6.93
C VAL A 121 -15.07 27.13 6.66
N ASP A 122 -13.95 27.54 7.25
CA ASP A 122 -12.67 26.84 7.05
C ASP A 122 -12.69 25.40 7.62
N VAL A 123 -13.41 25.18 8.73
CA VAL A 123 -13.63 23.83 9.30
C VAL A 123 -14.46 22.97 8.34
N LEU A 124 -15.54 23.49 7.79
CA LEU A 124 -16.39 22.80 6.81
C LEU A 124 -15.62 22.47 5.53
N MET A 125 -14.80 23.40 5.03
CA MET A 125 -13.92 23.17 3.89
C MET A 125 -12.89 22.05 4.17
N ALA A 126 -12.30 22.05 5.37
CA ALA A 126 -11.38 21.00 5.80
C ALA A 126 -12.07 19.64 5.98
N ILE A 127 -13.33 19.63 6.43
CA ILE A 127 -14.17 18.43 6.49
C ILE A 127 -14.41 17.90 5.06
N MET A 128 -14.85 18.74 4.11
CA MET A 128 -15.03 18.34 2.71
C MET A 128 -13.76 17.71 2.13
N MET A 129 -12.61 18.29 2.42
CA MET A 129 -11.32 17.74 1.98
C MET A 129 -11.08 16.33 2.51
N VAL A 130 -11.50 16.03 3.73
CA VAL A 130 -11.32 14.71 4.35
C VAL A 130 -12.37 13.70 3.87
N GLU A 131 -13.59 14.15 3.59
CA GLU A 131 -14.70 13.28 3.18
C GLU A 131 -14.58 12.84 1.70
N SER A 132 -14.26 13.77 0.80
CA SER A 132 -14.29 13.51 -0.63
C SER A 132 -13.15 14.11 -1.44
N GLU A 133 -12.32 14.96 -0.87
CA GLU A 133 -11.38 15.83 -1.60
C GLU A 133 -12.10 16.78 -2.59
N GLY A 134 -13.42 16.98 -2.42
CA GLY A 134 -14.30 17.77 -3.30
C GLY A 134 -14.80 17.00 -4.53
N ASP A 135 -14.60 15.69 -4.59
CA ASP A 135 -15.00 14.84 -5.72
C ASP A 135 -16.29 14.05 -5.42
N GLY A 136 -17.05 13.76 -6.47
CA GLY A 136 -18.30 12.99 -6.40
C GLY A 136 -19.55 13.87 -6.15
N GLU A 137 -20.66 13.20 -5.87
CA GLU A 137 -21.96 13.86 -5.66
C GLU A 137 -22.14 14.33 -4.20
N ASP A 138 -22.03 13.44 -3.23
CA ASP A 138 -22.17 13.76 -1.81
C ASP A 138 -20.82 14.23 -1.23
N VAL A 139 -20.41 15.44 -1.62
CA VAL A 139 -19.06 15.98 -1.33
C VAL A 139 -18.77 16.15 0.16
N MET A 140 -19.80 16.30 1.00
CA MET A 140 -19.69 16.40 2.45
C MET A 140 -20.03 15.08 3.18
N GLN A 141 -20.36 14.00 2.44
CA GLN A 141 -20.85 12.73 2.97
C GLN A 141 -21.97 12.91 4.00
N SER A 142 -22.90 13.82 3.70
CA SER A 142 -23.95 14.27 4.63
C SER A 142 -25.30 13.56 4.43
N SER A 143 -25.45 12.70 3.40
CA SER A 143 -26.71 11.99 3.10
C SER A 143 -27.26 11.24 4.31
N GLU A 144 -26.39 10.53 5.06
CA GLU A 144 -26.82 9.72 6.22
C GLU A 144 -27.36 10.61 7.36
N SER A 145 -26.88 11.85 7.53
CA SER A 145 -27.40 12.78 8.53
C SER A 145 -28.82 13.27 8.22
N LYS A 146 -29.23 13.21 6.95
CA LYS A 146 -30.59 13.49 6.46
C LYS A 146 -31.48 12.24 6.49
N GLY A 147 -30.94 11.08 6.90
CA GLY A 147 -31.67 9.81 6.90
C GLY A 147 -31.78 9.17 5.51
N LEU A 148 -30.97 9.58 4.57
CA LEU A 148 -30.91 9.05 3.20
C LEU A 148 -29.83 7.97 3.08
N GLU A 149 -29.87 7.20 1.99
CA GLU A 149 -28.79 6.30 1.64
C GLU A 149 -27.52 7.11 1.32
N ARG A 150 -26.37 6.51 1.55
CA ARG A 150 -25.06 7.12 1.28
C ARG A 150 -24.94 7.54 -0.19
N ASN A 151 -24.33 8.71 -0.43
CA ASN A 151 -24.14 9.30 -1.76
C ASN A 151 -25.45 9.59 -2.52
N SER A 152 -26.53 10.00 -1.81
CA SER A 152 -27.83 10.29 -2.43
C SER A 152 -28.05 11.77 -2.71
N LEU A 153 -27.22 12.66 -2.16
CA LEU A 153 -27.32 14.11 -2.36
C LEU A 153 -26.40 14.55 -3.50
N ASN A 154 -26.84 15.58 -4.26
CA ASN A 154 -25.96 16.29 -5.17
C ASN A 154 -25.00 17.22 -4.38
N PRO A 155 -23.97 17.82 -5.00
CA PRO A 155 -22.99 18.61 -4.27
C PRO A 155 -23.57 19.79 -3.48
N GLU A 156 -24.50 20.52 -4.07
CA GLU A 156 -25.12 21.66 -3.39
C GLU A 156 -25.98 21.22 -2.20
N GLU A 157 -26.84 20.21 -2.39
CA GLU A 157 -27.63 19.60 -1.31
C GLU A 157 -26.79 19.00 -0.20
N SER A 158 -25.64 18.41 -0.57
CA SER A 158 -24.69 17.86 0.38
C SER A 158 -24.07 18.95 1.27
N ILE A 159 -23.68 20.09 0.69
CA ILE A 159 -23.14 21.24 1.42
C ILE A 159 -24.21 21.85 2.33
N GLU A 160 -25.43 22.09 1.80
CA GLU A 160 -26.55 22.58 2.60
C GLU A 160 -26.80 21.68 3.82
N GLN A 161 -26.95 20.39 3.59
CA GLN A 161 -27.19 19.41 4.68
C GLN A 161 -26.05 19.35 5.68
N ALA A 162 -24.80 19.47 5.24
CA ALA A 162 -23.66 19.50 6.11
C ALA A 162 -23.65 20.73 7.03
N CYS A 163 -24.01 21.91 6.51
CA CYS A 163 -24.14 23.12 7.32
C CYS A 163 -25.28 23.00 8.36
N ILE A 164 -26.45 22.48 7.97
CA ILE A 164 -27.55 22.17 8.88
C ILE A 164 -27.10 21.23 10.00
N TYR A 165 -26.42 20.13 9.62
CA TYR A 165 -25.95 19.14 10.58
C TYR A 165 -24.89 19.72 11.52
N PHE A 166 -23.94 20.51 10.99
CA PHE A 166 -22.89 21.12 11.79
C PHE A 166 -23.48 22.19 12.76
N SER A 167 -24.45 22.99 12.32
CA SER A 167 -25.17 23.92 13.17
C SER A 167 -25.85 23.22 14.35
N ALA A 168 -26.51 22.09 14.10
CA ALA A 168 -27.11 21.29 15.17
C ALA A 168 -26.05 20.77 16.17
N LEU A 169 -24.85 20.39 15.71
CA LEU A 169 -23.76 20.00 16.59
C LEU A 169 -23.24 21.18 17.44
N VAL A 170 -23.13 22.37 16.85
CA VAL A 170 -22.75 23.60 17.55
C VAL A 170 -23.75 23.92 18.67
N ASP A 171 -25.06 23.84 18.40
CA ASP A 171 -26.06 24.08 19.41
C ASP A 171 -26.03 23.06 20.55
N ILE A 172 -25.89 21.78 20.24
CA ILE A 172 -25.69 20.73 21.25
C ILE A 172 -24.43 21.00 22.10
N ALA A 173 -23.33 21.38 21.48
CA ALA A 173 -22.10 21.70 22.19
C ALA A 173 -22.29 22.90 23.15
N LYS A 174 -22.97 23.96 22.69
CA LYS A 174 -23.35 25.14 23.52
C LYS A 174 -24.19 24.73 24.74
N ASP A 175 -25.20 23.91 24.53
CA ASP A 175 -26.09 23.43 25.60
C ASP A 175 -25.35 22.60 26.64
N LEU A 176 -24.36 21.82 26.21
CA LEU A 176 -23.50 21.01 27.07
C LEU A 176 -22.35 21.81 27.70
N GLY A 177 -22.19 23.09 27.31
CA GLY A 177 -21.09 23.96 27.73
C GLY A 177 -19.72 23.46 27.25
N ILE A 178 -19.66 22.95 26.03
CA ILE A 178 -18.43 22.56 25.31
C ILE A 178 -18.02 23.74 24.43
N ASP A 179 -16.83 24.25 24.66
CA ASP A 179 -16.17 25.26 23.83
C ASP A 179 -14.86 24.64 23.30
N ASP A 180 -15.04 23.81 22.25
CA ASP A 180 -13.93 23.03 21.69
C ASP A 180 -14.24 22.56 20.25
N ASP A 181 -13.69 23.24 19.24
CA ASP A 181 -13.89 22.94 17.82
C ASP A 181 -13.48 21.50 17.47
N LYS A 182 -12.49 20.94 18.18
CA LYS A 182 -12.07 19.56 17.96
C LYS A 182 -13.13 18.56 18.36
N ALA A 183 -13.93 18.90 19.37
CA ALA A 183 -15.08 18.08 19.76
C ALA A 183 -16.15 18.12 18.67
N LEU A 184 -16.42 19.28 18.07
CA LEU A 184 -17.35 19.45 16.95
C LEU A 184 -16.89 18.67 15.72
N ILE A 185 -15.64 18.85 15.34
CA ILE A 185 -15.05 18.13 14.20
C ILE A 185 -15.17 16.61 14.39
N GLN A 186 -14.77 16.09 15.56
CA GLN A 186 -14.88 14.65 15.82
C GLN A 186 -16.34 14.18 15.87
N ALA A 187 -17.27 15.02 16.37
CA ALA A 187 -18.69 14.71 16.42
C ALA A 187 -19.34 14.69 15.03
N TYR A 188 -18.83 15.46 14.07
CA TYR A 188 -19.28 15.37 12.69
C TYR A 188 -19.23 13.94 12.15
N ASN A 189 -18.14 13.23 12.45
CA ASN A 189 -17.95 11.83 12.04
C ASN A 189 -18.59 10.81 12.99
N PHE A 190 -18.62 11.08 14.29
CA PHE A 190 -19.12 10.12 15.30
C PHE A 190 -20.60 10.30 15.65
N GLY A 191 -21.19 11.41 15.23
CA GLY A 191 -22.54 11.80 15.61
C GLY A 191 -22.61 12.57 16.94
N PRO A 192 -23.78 13.14 17.27
CA PRO A 192 -23.99 14.03 18.42
C PRO A 192 -23.76 13.33 19.76
N GLY A 193 -23.91 12.01 19.85
CA GLY A 193 -23.63 11.24 21.07
C GLY A 193 -22.20 11.37 21.57
N TYR A 194 -21.26 11.72 20.68
CA TYR A 194 -19.90 11.98 21.08
C TYR A 194 -19.75 13.28 21.91
N LEU A 195 -20.55 14.31 21.62
CA LEU A 195 -20.56 15.55 22.42
C LEU A 195 -21.03 15.28 23.85
N GLN A 196 -22.07 14.44 24.02
CA GLN A 196 -22.50 14.01 25.36
C GLN A 196 -21.37 13.29 26.11
N TYR A 197 -20.68 12.36 25.42
CA TYR A 197 -19.53 11.66 26.00
C TYR A 197 -18.40 12.61 26.40
N VAL A 198 -18.11 13.62 25.59
CA VAL A 198 -17.11 14.68 25.89
C VAL A 198 -17.55 15.49 27.12
N ALA A 199 -18.84 15.88 27.21
CA ALA A 199 -19.38 16.62 28.34
C ALA A 199 -19.17 15.88 29.68
N GLU A 200 -19.43 14.59 29.70
CA GLU A 200 -19.26 13.72 30.86
C GLU A 200 -17.79 13.49 31.23
N ASN A 201 -16.86 13.69 30.27
CA ASN A 201 -15.43 13.42 30.43
C ASN A 201 -14.55 14.69 30.43
N GLY A 202 -15.09 15.82 30.88
CA GLY A 202 -14.33 17.05 31.17
C GLY A 202 -14.44 18.12 30.08
N LYS A 203 -15.44 18.02 29.20
CA LYS A 203 -15.85 19.06 28.22
C LYS A 203 -14.76 19.47 27.22
N LYS A 204 -13.74 18.62 27.02
CA LYS A 204 -12.67 18.85 26.05
C LYS A 204 -12.35 17.57 25.28
N HIS A 205 -12.28 17.69 23.98
CA HIS A 205 -11.82 16.61 23.12
C HIS A 205 -10.36 16.23 23.45
N ARG A 206 -10.12 14.96 23.45
CA ARG A 206 -8.77 14.36 23.47
C ARG A 206 -8.78 13.10 22.62
N GLN A 207 -7.73 12.89 21.86
CA GLN A 207 -7.59 11.68 21.03
C GLN A 207 -7.89 10.39 21.80
N LYS A 208 -7.53 10.35 23.09
CA LYS A 208 -7.82 9.22 23.96
C LYS A 208 -9.34 8.99 24.12
N LEU A 209 -10.13 10.06 24.30
CA LEU A 209 -11.59 9.96 24.40
C LEU A 209 -12.22 9.44 23.11
N ALA A 210 -11.75 9.91 21.94
CA ALA A 210 -12.24 9.40 20.66
C ALA A 210 -11.94 7.91 20.47
N ILE A 211 -10.77 7.47 20.90
CA ILE A 211 -10.40 6.04 20.85
C ILE A 211 -11.27 5.21 21.81
N GLU A 212 -11.51 5.68 23.03
CA GLU A 212 -12.34 5.01 24.03
C GLU A 212 -13.78 4.92 23.56
N TYR A 213 -14.35 6.03 23.08
CA TYR A 213 -15.70 6.07 22.53
C TYR A 213 -15.87 5.10 21.36
N ALA A 214 -15.00 5.15 20.37
CA ALA A 214 -15.07 4.25 19.22
C ALA A 214 -14.94 2.77 19.65
N LYS A 215 -14.11 2.48 20.65
CA LYS A 215 -13.98 1.14 21.22
C LYS A 215 -15.28 0.67 21.86
N GLU A 216 -15.92 1.51 22.65
CA GLU A 216 -17.19 1.19 23.32
C GLU A 216 -18.30 0.96 22.29
N GLN A 217 -18.48 1.89 21.33
CA GLN A 217 -19.51 1.81 20.31
C GLN A 217 -19.33 0.61 19.36
N SER A 218 -18.09 0.19 19.11
CA SER A 218 -17.79 -0.96 18.24
C SER A 218 -17.79 -2.31 18.98
N GLY A 219 -17.98 -2.33 20.31
CA GLY A 219 -17.75 -3.53 21.10
C GLY A 219 -16.29 -4.02 21.07
N GLY A 220 -15.36 -3.15 20.69
CA GLY A 220 -13.92 -3.45 20.56
C GLY A 220 -13.52 -4.06 19.23
N GLU A 221 -14.44 -4.20 18.26
CA GLU A 221 -14.12 -4.69 16.91
C GLU A 221 -13.20 -3.72 16.17
N LYS A 222 -12.15 -4.26 15.54
CA LYS A 222 -11.16 -3.49 14.79
C LYS A 222 -11.21 -3.81 13.32
N ILE A 223 -10.96 -2.80 12.49
CA ILE A 223 -10.81 -2.93 11.04
C ILE A 223 -9.50 -2.32 10.56
N ARG A 224 -9.02 -2.78 9.42
CA ARG A 224 -7.83 -2.22 8.77
C ARG A 224 -8.16 -0.84 8.21
N TYR A 225 -7.29 0.13 8.50
CA TYR A 225 -7.39 1.50 8.00
C TYR A 225 -6.01 1.98 7.53
N PRO A 226 -5.67 1.82 6.23
CA PRO A 226 -4.33 2.08 5.71
C PRO A 226 -4.06 3.57 5.45
N HIS A 227 -4.60 4.45 6.28
CA HIS A 227 -4.32 5.88 6.24
C HIS A 227 -2.97 6.19 6.89
N LEU A 228 -2.16 7.10 6.31
CA LEU A 228 -0.81 7.42 6.79
C LEU A 228 -0.75 7.80 8.27
N TYR A 229 -1.75 8.59 8.73
CA TYR A 229 -1.83 8.97 10.14
C TYR A 229 -2.02 7.75 11.06
N ALA A 230 -2.93 6.85 10.73
CA ALA A 230 -3.19 5.64 11.50
C ALA A 230 -2.00 4.66 11.46
N ILE A 231 -1.36 4.51 10.28
CA ILE A 231 -0.14 3.69 10.14
C ILE A 231 0.92 4.16 11.12
N LYS A 232 1.17 5.48 11.17
CA LYS A 232 2.15 6.10 12.08
C LYS A 232 1.76 5.96 13.55
N LYS A 233 0.47 6.01 13.86
CA LYS A 233 -0.01 6.01 15.26
C LYS A 233 -0.15 4.62 15.86
N ASN A 234 -0.65 3.64 15.08
CA ASN A 234 -0.98 2.33 15.64
C ASN A 234 -0.79 1.15 14.65
N GLY A 235 -0.16 1.37 13.49
CA GLY A 235 0.04 0.33 12.49
C GLY A 235 -1.11 0.20 11.48
N GLY A 236 -2.03 1.16 11.40
CA GLY A 236 -3.04 1.25 10.32
C GLY A 236 -4.33 0.49 10.61
N TRP A 237 -4.91 0.69 11.78
CA TRP A 237 -6.23 0.17 12.13
C TRP A 237 -7.06 1.22 12.87
N ILE A 238 -8.38 1.06 12.85
CA ILE A 238 -9.35 1.80 13.67
C ILE A 238 -10.37 0.82 14.28
N TYR A 239 -11.12 1.29 15.27
CA TYR A 239 -12.31 0.58 15.70
C TYR A 239 -13.42 0.72 14.64
N LYS A 240 -14.29 -0.27 14.53
CA LYS A 240 -15.38 -0.34 13.53
C LYS A 240 -16.54 0.57 13.94
N PHE A 241 -16.24 1.84 14.17
CA PHE A 241 -17.20 2.88 14.49
C PHE A 241 -16.58 4.23 14.10
N GLY A 242 -16.99 4.79 12.98
CA GLY A 242 -16.43 6.02 12.46
C GLY A 242 -14.89 6.01 12.40
N ASN A 243 -14.30 7.20 12.42
CA ASN A 243 -12.85 7.38 12.39
C ASN A 243 -12.36 8.04 13.69
N MET A 244 -11.77 7.26 14.58
CA MET A 244 -11.23 7.77 15.85
C MET A 244 -10.06 8.77 15.71
N PHE A 245 -9.59 9.02 14.50
CA PHE A 245 -8.54 10.00 14.18
C PHE A 245 -9.06 11.18 13.35
N TYR A 246 -10.39 11.30 13.23
CA TYR A 246 -11.01 12.23 12.31
C TYR A 246 -10.59 13.68 12.57
N ASP A 247 -10.74 14.18 13.81
CA ASP A 247 -10.27 15.50 14.21
C ASP A 247 -8.82 15.74 13.80
N ALA A 248 -7.92 14.83 14.18
CA ALA A 248 -6.50 15.00 13.89
C ALA A 248 -6.16 14.96 12.38
N ILE A 249 -7.03 14.39 11.55
CA ILE A 249 -6.88 14.39 10.09
C ILE A 249 -7.39 15.71 9.52
N VAL A 250 -8.57 16.18 9.95
CA VAL A 250 -9.16 17.47 9.53
C VAL A 250 -8.25 18.65 9.91
N GLN A 251 -7.73 18.64 11.14
CA GLN A 251 -6.78 19.67 11.65
C GLN A 251 -5.52 19.88 10.79
N ARG A 252 -5.23 18.99 9.87
CA ARG A 252 -4.09 19.16 8.93
C ARG A 252 -4.38 20.12 7.81
N TYR A 253 -5.63 20.52 7.63
CA TYR A 253 -6.10 21.40 6.57
C TYR A 253 -6.59 22.77 7.11
N LEU A 254 -6.49 22.97 8.41
CA LEU A 254 -6.67 24.20 9.14
C LEU A 254 -5.30 24.84 9.49
#